data_0fee1fad73206b022376c163c46da067
#
_entry.id   0fee1fad73206b022376c163c46da067
#
_cell.length_a   1.000
_cell.length_b   1.000
_cell.length_c   1.000
_cell.angle_alpha   90.00
_cell.angle_beta   90.00
_cell.angle_gamma   90.00
#
_symmetry.space_group_name_H-M   'P 1'
#
loop_
_entity.id
_entity.type
_entity.pdbx_description
1 polymer ?
#
loop_
_entity_poly.entity_id
_entity_poly.type
_entity_poly.pdbx_seq_one_letter_code
_entity_poly.pdbx_strand_id
1 'polypeptide(L)'
;MMKLLRPFVLAASLLMSASICIPCVSAERQAERIDWWRQARFGMFIHWGVYSVPGRGEWVQWNEKIPVGEYAKLADQFKPDHFNPDEWAQLAKAAGMKYMVLTARHHDGFAMFDDGDNPFTSVNGAAQRDFVADYVKAVRKAGLGVGLYYSPLDWRFPGFFFPDLQRENAEAMRAQYHRQMDRLMSNYGKLDVLWFDGGEMDWLNFGGDWDGAEWGVGWKKRPDGKHYKGSFSWGSDQVYRKLREKQPQVLVNGRADMPEDFHSREGDGALGDFDNSHPWELCTTIAGAWGYQPNMKPKPLKHYIQLLANVVGRDGNLLLNVGPGPDGRIDPEQAQRLREIGAWLDKNGVSIYGTRGGPFLPGAYGVSTHRANTIYVHVLQWPGDKLTLPALPAKIVKAALLSGEKVNFTQAADGITLALPPAARDAIDTVIAVQIDSPAAQIAPLKI
;
A
#
# COMPACT_ATOMS: atom_id res chain seq x y z
N MET A 1 -44.30 13.86 -77.79
CA MET A 1 -43.53 14.48 -76.73
C MET A 1 -43.47 13.55 -75.54
N MET A 2 -42.40 12.75 -75.43
CA MET A 2 -42.20 11.76 -74.38
C MET A 2 -41.16 12.31 -73.38
N LYS A 3 -41.55 12.51 -72.14
CA LYS A 3 -40.65 12.91 -71.07
C LYS A 3 -40.07 11.65 -70.41
N LEU A 4 -38.76 11.50 -70.51
CA LEU A 4 -37.99 10.47 -69.83
C LEU A 4 -37.87 10.78 -68.28
N LEU A 5 -38.35 9.88 -67.45
CA LEU A 5 -38.06 9.85 -65.98
C LEU A 5 -36.75 9.13 -65.79
N ARG A 6 -35.82 9.78 -65.09
CA ARG A 6 -34.57 9.18 -64.52
C ARG A 6 -34.89 8.65 -63.15
N PRO A 7 -34.39 7.48 -62.74
CA PRO A 7 -34.49 7.02 -61.33
C PRO A 7 -33.41 7.62 -60.51
N PHE A 8 -33.78 8.17 -59.35
CA PHE A 8 -32.86 8.52 -58.21
C PHE A 8 -32.48 7.24 -57.46
N VAL A 9 -31.20 6.93 -57.47
CA VAL A 9 -30.61 5.91 -56.55
C VAL A 9 -30.30 6.58 -55.25
N LEU A 10 -31.02 6.24 -54.18
CA LEU A 10 -30.70 6.62 -52.80
C LEU A 10 -29.64 5.64 -52.30
N ALA A 11 -28.39 6.10 -52.11
CA ALA A 11 -27.36 5.38 -51.38
C ALA A 11 -27.59 5.58 -49.87
N ALA A 12 -28.09 4.56 -49.20
CA ALA A 12 -28.18 4.53 -47.75
C ALA A 12 -26.80 4.17 -47.18
N SER A 13 -26.08 5.17 -46.63
CA SER A 13 -24.86 4.96 -45.87
C SER A 13 -25.23 4.43 -44.48
N LEU A 14 -25.01 3.13 -44.24
CA LEU A 14 -25.04 2.56 -42.88
C LEU A 14 -23.81 3.09 -42.08
N LEU A 15 -24.01 4.07 -41.23
CA LEU A 15 -23.10 4.40 -40.16
C LEU A 15 -23.24 3.33 -39.08
N MET A 16 -22.34 2.35 -39.06
CA MET A 16 -22.13 1.47 -37.90
C MET A 16 -21.54 2.30 -36.76
N SER A 17 -22.38 2.79 -35.85
CA SER A 17 -21.95 3.32 -34.58
C SER A 17 -21.43 2.15 -33.72
N ALA A 18 -20.13 2.00 -33.64
CA ALA A 18 -19.53 1.11 -32.67
C ALA A 18 -19.81 1.70 -31.27
N SER A 19 -20.83 1.20 -30.60
CA SER A 19 -21.08 1.48 -29.18
C SER A 19 -19.94 0.85 -28.37
N ILE A 20 -18.89 1.62 -28.09
CA ILE A 20 -17.84 1.22 -27.14
C ILE A 20 -18.51 1.13 -25.77
N CYS A 21 -18.51 -0.07 -25.18
CA CYS A 21 -19.13 -0.35 -23.89
C CYS A 21 -18.35 0.41 -22.81
N ILE A 22 -18.93 1.45 -22.22
CA ILE A 22 -18.31 2.30 -21.17
C ILE A 22 -17.72 1.47 -20.01
N PRO A 23 -18.32 0.34 -19.54
CA PRO A 23 -17.69 -0.53 -18.54
C PRO A 23 -16.38 -1.19 -18.99
N CYS A 24 -16.25 -1.57 -20.26
CA CYS A 24 -15.03 -2.20 -20.80
C CYS A 24 -13.86 -1.22 -20.83
N VAL A 25 -14.08 0.02 -21.22
CA VAL A 25 -13.06 1.08 -21.24
C VAL A 25 -12.58 1.43 -19.85
N SER A 26 -13.45 1.38 -18.82
CA SER A 26 -13.08 1.63 -17.44
C SER A 26 -12.23 0.51 -16.84
N ALA A 27 -12.54 -0.76 -17.12
CA ALA A 27 -11.79 -1.93 -16.66
C ALA A 27 -10.40 -2.02 -17.32
N GLU A 28 -10.31 -1.72 -18.61
CA GLU A 28 -9.04 -1.69 -19.35
C GLU A 28 -8.10 -0.61 -18.79
N ARG A 29 -8.60 0.60 -18.55
CA ARG A 29 -7.84 1.70 -17.94
C ARG A 29 -7.40 1.39 -16.50
N GLN A 30 -8.20 0.64 -15.76
CA GLN A 30 -7.83 0.18 -14.41
C GLN A 30 -6.70 -0.85 -14.48
N ALA A 31 -6.78 -1.80 -15.39
CA ALA A 31 -5.75 -2.81 -15.61
C ALA A 31 -4.40 -2.17 -16.00
N GLU A 32 -4.40 -1.22 -16.93
CA GLU A 32 -3.19 -0.48 -17.33
C GLU A 32 -2.60 0.31 -16.16
N ARG A 33 -3.46 0.94 -15.34
CA ARG A 33 -3.06 1.78 -14.21
C ARG A 33 -2.37 0.98 -13.10
N ILE A 34 -2.84 -0.25 -12.83
CA ILE A 34 -2.35 -1.10 -11.73
C ILE A 34 -1.12 -1.94 -12.09
N ASP A 35 -0.82 -2.10 -13.39
CA ASP A 35 0.19 -3.06 -13.85
C ASP A 35 1.60 -2.77 -13.29
N TRP A 36 2.05 -1.52 -13.33
CA TRP A 36 3.35 -1.13 -12.79
C TRP A 36 3.49 -1.50 -11.29
N TRP A 37 2.43 -1.31 -10.51
CA TRP A 37 2.39 -1.57 -9.08
C TRP A 37 2.39 -3.09 -8.79
N ARG A 38 1.66 -3.87 -9.59
CA ARG A 38 1.72 -5.34 -9.52
C ARG A 38 3.12 -5.87 -9.81
N GLN A 39 3.89 -5.20 -10.65
CA GLN A 39 5.27 -5.55 -10.93
C GLN A 39 6.23 -5.08 -9.83
N ALA A 40 5.90 -4.02 -9.14
CA ALA A 40 6.72 -3.39 -8.09
C ALA A 40 6.89 -4.28 -6.85
N ARG A 41 5.86 -4.97 -6.38
CA ARG A 41 5.83 -5.94 -5.30
C ARG A 41 6.25 -5.45 -3.91
N PHE A 42 7.09 -4.42 -3.78
CA PHE A 42 7.65 -3.97 -2.51
C PHE A 42 7.76 -2.46 -2.44
N GLY A 43 7.21 -1.86 -1.36
CA GLY A 43 7.23 -0.42 -1.09
C GLY A 43 7.60 -0.08 0.34
N MET A 44 7.96 1.20 0.59
CA MET A 44 8.21 1.78 1.91
C MET A 44 7.00 2.58 2.37
N PHE A 45 6.47 2.29 3.54
CA PHE A 45 5.55 3.15 4.25
C PHE A 45 6.30 4.00 5.25
N ILE A 46 5.89 5.24 5.46
CA ILE A 46 6.52 6.15 6.43
C ILE A 46 5.43 6.81 7.26
N HIS A 47 5.35 6.42 8.54
CA HIS A 47 4.50 7.12 9.51
C HIS A 47 5.32 8.14 10.29
N TRP A 48 5.11 9.42 9.96
CA TRP A 48 5.87 10.51 10.56
C TRP A 48 5.04 11.80 10.65
N GLY A 49 5.11 12.47 11.80
CA GLY A 49 4.37 13.69 12.11
C GLY A 49 4.64 14.15 13.54
N VAL A 50 3.82 15.06 14.09
CA VAL A 50 3.99 15.59 15.46
C VAL A 50 3.96 14.51 16.54
N TYR A 51 3.30 13.38 16.30
CA TYR A 51 3.27 12.24 17.21
C TYR A 51 4.64 11.60 17.43
N SER A 52 5.63 11.89 16.59
CA SER A 52 7.01 11.45 16.82
C SER A 52 7.68 12.20 17.99
N VAL A 53 7.22 13.41 18.32
CA VAL A 53 7.78 14.24 19.42
C VAL A 53 7.64 13.54 20.77
N PRO A 54 6.45 13.09 21.19
CA PRO A 54 6.33 12.32 22.44
C PRO A 54 6.95 10.92 22.37
N GLY A 55 7.17 10.37 21.17
CA GLY A 55 7.83 9.07 20.97
C GLY A 55 7.06 7.88 21.55
N ARG A 56 5.74 7.88 21.44
CA ARG A 56 4.85 6.81 21.96
C ARG A 56 3.87 6.27 20.91
N GLY A 57 4.23 6.43 19.62
CA GLY A 57 3.44 5.98 18.49
C GLY A 57 2.43 7.02 17.99
N GLU A 58 1.87 6.76 16.83
CA GLU A 58 0.98 7.67 16.10
C GLU A 58 -0.41 7.84 16.74
N TRP A 59 -0.82 6.88 17.57
CA TRP A 59 -2.08 6.90 18.32
C TRP A 59 -1.93 7.50 19.73
N VAL A 60 -0.80 8.12 20.06
CA VAL A 60 -0.52 8.63 21.42
C VAL A 60 -1.60 9.58 21.92
N GLN A 61 -2.09 10.49 21.08
CA GLN A 61 -3.17 11.39 21.46
C GLN A 61 -4.41 10.61 21.91
N TRP A 62 -4.80 9.61 21.11
CA TRP A 62 -5.98 8.77 21.35
C TRP A 62 -5.81 7.89 22.59
N ASN A 63 -4.70 7.15 22.67
CA ASN A 63 -4.45 6.19 23.75
C ASN A 63 -4.31 6.84 25.13
N GLU A 64 -3.70 8.03 25.18
CA GLU A 64 -3.46 8.77 26.40
C GLU A 64 -4.51 9.86 26.64
N LYS A 65 -5.48 10.01 25.75
CA LYS A 65 -6.56 10.99 25.81
C LYS A 65 -6.05 12.42 26.01
N ILE A 66 -5.01 12.78 25.25
CA ILE A 66 -4.40 14.09 25.34
C ILE A 66 -5.36 15.13 24.77
N PRO A 67 -5.79 16.13 25.55
CA PRO A 67 -6.70 17.17 25.08
C PRO A 67 -6.18 17.87 23.83
N VAL A 68 -7.08 18.21 22.89
CA VAL A 68 -6.75 18.79 21.59
C VAL A 68 -5.81 20.01 21.72
N GLY A 69 -6.10 20.93 22.69
CA GLY A 69 -5.28 22.11 22.92
C GLY A 69 -3.88 21.81 23.45
N GLU A 70 -3.71 20.74 24.23
CA GLU A 70 -2.40 20.31 24.71
C GLU A 70 -1.61 19.59 23.60
N TYR A 71 -2.29 18.73 22.85
CA TYR A 71 -1.67 18.04 21.71
C TYR A 71 -1.20 19.03 20.61
N ALA A 72 -1.97 20.09 20.36
CA ALA A 72 -1.62 21.09 19.37
C ALA A 72 -0.27 21.79 19.65
N LYS A 73 0.17 21.87 20.93
CA LYS A 73 1.47 22.44 21.30
C LYS A 73 2.67 21.63 20.78
N LEU A 74 2.44 20.38 20.34
CA LEU A 74 3.49 19.59 19.70
C LEU A 74 3.96 20.19 18.38
N ALA A 75 3.11 20.96 17.68
CA ALA A 75 3.50 21.67 16.47
C ALA A 75 4.62 22.70 16.72
N ASP A 76 4.68 23.28 17.94
CA ASP A 76 5.74 24.21 18.33
C ASP A 76 7.05 23.52 18.72
N GLN A 77 7.00 22.19 18.94
CA GLN A 77 8.13 21.34 19.31
C GLN A 77 8.66 20.53 18.13
N PHE A 78 7.87 20.38 17.08
CA PHE A 78 8.22 19.59 15.89
C PHE A 78 9.21 20.37 15.02
N LYS A 79 10.51 20.14 15.25
CA LYS A 79 11.64 20.75 14.53
C LYS A 79 12.64 19.68 14.09
N PRO A 80 12.35 18.97 12.99
CA PRO A 80 13.18 17.86 12.53
C PRO A 80 14.43 18.36 11.77
N ASP A 81 15.45 18.79 12.51
CA ASP A 81 16.67 19.41 11.99
C ASP A 81 17.53 18.43 11.15
N HIS A 82 17.30 17.13 11.27
CA HIS A 82 18.00 16.10 10.50
C HIS A 82 17.14 15.44 9.40
N PHE A 83 15.97 16.00 9.09
CA PHE A 83 15.18 15.51 7.99
C PHE A 83 15.90 15.63 6.66
N ASN A 84 16.17 14.51 6.04
CA ASN A 84 16.79 14.41 4.73
C ASN A 84 16.01 13.45 3.83
N PRO A 85 15.10 13.95 2.98
CA PRO A 85 14.26 13.11 2.14
C PRO A 85 15.05 12.38 1.04
N ASP A 86 16.20 12.90 0.61
CA ASP A 86 17.08 12.18 -0.32
C ASP A 86 17.66 10.90 0.34
N GLU A 87 18.04 10.96 1.63
CA GLU A 87 18.50 9.77 2.37
C GLU A 87 17.39 8.73 2.52
N TRP A 88 16.15 9.15 2.81
CA TRP A 88 15.01 8.23 2.85
C TRP A 88 14.78 7.52 1.51
N ALA A 89 14.79 8.29 0.43
CA ALA A 89 14.59 7.74 -0.91
C ALA A 89 15.74 6.81 -1.34
N GLN A 90 16.98 7.15 -1.00
CA GLN A 90 18.13 6.28 -1.26
C GLN A 90 18.10 5.00 -0.42
N LEU A 91 17.65 5.09 0.85
CA LEU A 91 17.46 3.91 1.70
C LEU A 91 16.37 2.98 1.13
N ALA A 92 15.23 3.52 0.70
CA ALA A 92 14.17 2.75 0.06
C ALA A 92 14.68 2.05 -1.21
N LYS A 93 15.43 2.76 -2.05
CA LYS A 93 16.06 2.19 -3.25
C LYS A 93 17.08 1.11 -2.92
N ALA A 94 17.94 1.32 -1.91
CA ALA A 94 18.91 0.34 -1.44
C ALA A 94 18.25 -0.89 -0.82
N ALA A 95 17.05 -0.75 -0.23
CA ALA A 95 16.20 -1.85 0.24
C ALA A 95 15.51 -2.64 -0.90
N GLY A 96 15.63 -2.17 -2.15
CA GLY A 96 14.96 -2.78 -3.31
C GLY A 96 13.51 -2.33 -3.52
N MET A 97 13.01 -1.38 -2.73
CA MET A 97 11.64 -0.85 -2.83
C MET A 97 11.43 -0.08 -4.14
N LYS A 98 10.21 -0.08 -4.66
CA LYS A 98 9.85 0.52 -5.94
C LYS A 98 8.95 1.74 -5.81
N TYR A 99 8.33 1.95 -4.66
CA TYR A 99 7.51 3.10 -4.34
C TYR A 99 7.60 3.39 -2.84
N MET A 100 7.20 4.61 -2.47
CA MET A 100 7.15 5.06 -1.09
C MET A 100 5.82 5.73 -0.83
N VAL A 101 5.28 5.61 0.39
CA VAL A 101 4.05 6.26 0.85
C VAL A 101 4.34 6.98 2.15
N LEU A 102 4.16 8.32 2.17
CA LEU A 102 4.36 9.16 3.36
C LEU A 102 3.01 9.58 3.95
N THR A 103 2.88 9.55 5.27
CA THR A 103 1.74 10.19 5.96
C THR A 103 1.75 11.69 5.76
N ALA A 104 1.01 12.17 4.74
CA ALA A 104 0.81 13.59 4.53
C ALA A 104 -0.04 14.21 5.66
N ARG A 105 -0.97 13.41 6.23
CA ARG A 105 -1.79 13.76 7.39
C ARG A 105 -2.35 12.49 8.02
N HIS A 106 -2.17 12.34 9.35
CA HIS A 106 -2.74 11.24 10.14
C HIS A 106 -4.04 11.68 10.85
N HIS A 107 -4.65 10.82 11.67
CA HIS A 107 -5.92 11.04 12.36
C HIS A 107 -5.89 12.23 13.35
N ASP A 108 -4.71 12.60 13.85
CA ASP A 108 -4.49 13.77 14.72
C ASP A 108 -4.71 15.10 14.01
N GLY A 109 -4.79 15.08 12.67
CA GLY A 109 -5.10 16.24 11.85
C GLY A 109 -3.91 17.14 11.55
N PHE A 110 -2.67 16.78 11.95
CA PHE A 110 -1.48 17.56 11.59
C PHE A 110 -1.11 17.38 10.13
N ALA A 111 -1.16 18.45 9.35
CA ALA A 111 -0.80 18.41 7.93
C ALA A 111 0.70 18.65 7.74
N MET A 112 1.38 17.73 7.06
CA MET A 112 2.81 17.80 6.74
C MET A 112 3.09 18.62 5.46
N PHE A 113 2.10 19.39 5.02
CA PHE A 113 2.09 20.20 3.79
C PHE A 113 1.43 21.54 3.99
N ASP A 114 1.56 22.43 3.00
CA ASP A 114 0.91 23.75 3.00
C ASP A 114 -0.62 23.59 2.84
N ASP A 115 -1.36 23.90 3.91
CA ASP A 115 -2.83 23.99 3.94
C ASP A 115 -3.33 25.44 4.15
N GLY A 116 -2.58 26.42 3.68
CA GLY A 116 -2.93 27.85 3.78
C GLY A 116 -2.97 28.31 5.23
N ASP A 117 -4.09 28.93 5.64
CA ASP A 117 -4.24 29.51 6.97
C ASP A 117 -4.48 28.50 8.11
N ASN A 118 -4.49 27.20 7.85
CA ASN A 118 -4.60 26.18 8.89
C ASN A 118 -3.37 26.24 9.82
N PRO A 119 -3.53 26.58 11.11
CA PRO A 119 -2.39 26.74 12.02
C PRO A 119 -1.72 25.40 12.39
N PHE A 120 -2.43 24.27 12.22
CA PHE A 120 -1.93 22.95 12.61
C PHE A 120 -1.29 22.22 11.43
N THR A 121 -0.21 22.80 10.93
CA THR A 121 0.58 22.28 9.81
C THR A 121 2.07 22.40 10.08
N SER A 122 2.87 21.66 9.36
CA SER A 122 4.34 21.77 9.40
C SER A 122 4.85 23.12 8.85
N VAL A 123 4.07 23.76 7.99
CA VAL A 123 4.40 25.07 7.40
C VAL A 123 4.15 26.21 8.38
N ASN A 124 3.03 26.17 9.10
CA ASN A 124 2.63 27.21 10.04
C ASN A 124 3.09 26.92 11.49
N GLY A 125 3.59 25.72 11.75
CA GLY A 125 4.22 25.32 13.02
C GLY A 125 5.71 25.71 13.09
N ALA A 126 6.42 25.18 14.08
CA ALA A 126 7.82 25.51 14.32
C ALA A 126 8.78 25.01 13.23
N ALA A 127 8.40 24.03 12.44
CA ALA A 127 9.22 23.50 11.34
C ALA A 127 9.30 24.46 10.14
N GLN A 128 8.27 25.27 9.91
CA GLN A 128 8.15 26.22 8.79
C GLN A 128 8.53 25.62 7.43
N ARG A 129 8.08 24.37 7.18
CA ARG A 129 8.53 23.57 6.05
C ARG A 129 7.40 22.68 5.49
N ASP A 130 7.30 22.63 4.16
CA ASP A 130 6.44 21.67 3.46
C ASP A 130 7.20 20.36 3.23
N PHE A 131 7.02 19.41 4.14
CA PHE A 131 7.71 18.12 4.08
C PHE A 131 7.22 17.24 2.93
N VAL A 132 5.95 17.39 2.53
CA VAL A 132 5.40 16.65 1.39
C VAL A 132 6.06 17.11 0.08
N ALA A 133 6.28 18.42 -0.10
CA ALA A 133 6.96 18.95 -1.28
C ALA A 133 8.39 18.39 -1.40
N ASP A 134 9.15 18.43 -0.31
CA ASP A 134 10.52 17.93 -0.28
C ASP A 134 10.59 16.41 -0.50
N TYR A 135 9.72 15.65 0.15
CA TYR A 135 9.60 14.20 -0.02
C TYR A 135 9.29 13.83 -1.48
N VAL A 136 8.26 14.42 -2.07
CA VAL A 136 7.85 14.14 -3.45
C VAL A 136 9.00 14.42 -4.43
N LYS A 137 9.74 15.52 -4.24
CA LYS A 137 10.91 15.87 -5.06
C LYS A 137 12.00 14.80 -4.95
N ALA A 138 12.33 14.35 -3.74
CA ALA A 138 13.38 13.36 -3.49
C ALA A 138 13.01 11.97 -4.05
N VAL A 139 11.77 11.52 -3.85
CA VAL A 139 11.28 10.22 -4.34
C VAL A 139 11.31 10.17 -5.86
N ARG A 140 10.86 11.23 -6.54
CA ARG A 140 10.97 11.33 -8.01
C ARG A 140 12.42 11.32 -8.51
N LYS A 141 13.30 12.08 -7.86
CA LYS A 141 14.73 12.11 -8.18
C LYS A 141 15.38 10.72 -8.05
N ALA A 142 14.92 9.91 -7.09
CA ALA A 142 15.36 8.54 -6.92
C ALA A 142 14.78 7.55 -7.95
N GLY A 143 13.78 7.96 -8.72
CA GLY A 143 13.08 7.11 -9.70
C GLY A 143 12.11 6.12 -9.07
N LEU A 144 11.56 6.44 -7.90
CA LEU A 144 10.57 5.65 -7.17
C LEU A 144 9.15 6.19 -7.39
N GLY A 145 8.14 5.32 -7.27
CA GLY A 145 6.74 5.73 -7.27
C GLY A 145 6.42 6.59 -6.05
N VAL A 146 5.67 7.68 -6.27
CA VAL A 146 5.31 8.66 -5.24
C VAL A 146 3.94 8.34 -4.68
N GLY A 147 3.88 7.97 -3.40
CA GLY A 147 2.64 7.76 -2.66
C GLY A 147 2.48 8.73 -1.50
N LEU A 148 1.23 9.09 -1.22
CA LEU A 148 0.84 9.85 -0.04
C LEU A 148 -0.27 9.13 0.69
N TYR A 149 -0.12 8.98 2.01
CA TYR A 149 -1.19 8.55 2.90
C TYR A 149 -1.97 9.76 3.38
N TYR A 150 -3.27 9.62 3.47
CA TYR A 150 -4.16 10.64 4.00
C TYR A 150 -5.30 10.03 4.81
N SER A 151 -5.52 10.56 6.02
CA SER A 151 -6.71 10.25 6.80
C SER A 151 -7.75 11.37 6.70
N PRO A 152 -9.00 11.09 6.30
CA PRO A 152 -10.08 12.08 6.38
C PRO A 152 -10.50 12.39 7.83
N LEU A 153 -10.21 11.49 8.79
CA LEU A 153 -10.49 11.69 10.20
C LEU A 153 -9.72 12.88 10.75
N ASP A 154 -10.31 13.57 11.72
CA ASP A 154 -9.64 14.64 12.45
C ASP A 154 -10.17 14.70 13.89
N TRP A 155 -9.37 14.21 14.81
CA TRP A 155 -9.72 14.15 16.22
C TRP A 155 -9.87 15.51 16.89
N ARG A 156 -9.49 16.59 16.22
CA ARG A 156 -9.68 17.97 16.71
C ARG A 156 -11.11 18.46 16.55
N PHE A 157 -11.91 17.79 15.72
CA PHE A 157 -13.29 18.17 15.43
C PHE A 157 -14.27 17.44 16.34
N PRO A 158 -15.07 18.13 17.17
CA PRO A 158 -16.19 17.52 17.90
C PRO A 158 -17.15 16.75 16.98
N GLY A 159 -17.32 17.21 15.75
CA GLY A 159 -18.13 16.54 14.72
C GLY A 159 -17.62 15.16 14.29
N PHE A 160 -16.36 14.83 14.53
CA PHE A 160 -15.86 13.47 14.37
C PHE A 160 -16.52 12.52 15.39
N PHE A 161 -16.65 12.96 16.65
CA PHE A 161 -17.21 12.15 17.73
C PHE A 161 -18.74 12.15 17.70
N PHE A 162 -19.36 13.27 17.34
CA PHE A 162 -20.81 13.49 17.40
C PHE A 162 -21.33 14.16 16.13
N PRO A 163 -21.27 13.49 14.96
CA PRO A 163 -21.51 14.13 13.66
C PRO A 163 -22.96 14.58 13.46
N ASP A 164 -23.93 14.00 14.16
CA ASP A 164 -25.33 14.42 14.13
C ASP A 164 -25.66 15.57 15.10
N LEU A 165 -24.99 15.58 16.26
CA LEU A 165 -25.17 16.62 17.28
C LEU A 165 -24.30 17.86 17.00
N GLN A 166 -23.19 17.68 16.30
CA GLN A 166 -22.24 18.72 15.88
C GLN A 166 -22.17 18.81 14.35
N ARG A 167 -23.32 18.87 13.70
CA ARG A 167 -23.44 18.77 12.25
C ARG A 167 -22.61 19.79 11.50
N GLU A 168 -22.66 21.05 11.88
CA GLU A 168 -21.89 22.12 11.23
C GLU A 168 -20.38 21.88 11.36
N ASN A 169 -19.94 21.40 12.52
CA ASN A 169 -18.54 21.08 12.75
C ASN A 169 -18.08 19.84 11.94
N ALA A 170 -18.93 18.81 11.83
CA ALA A 170 -18.68 17.67 10.96
C ALA A 170 -18.59 18.09 9.48
N GLU A 171 -19.47 18.98 9.03
CA GLU A 171 -19.44 19.54 7.68
C GLU A 171 -18.14 20.37 7.44
N ALA A 172 -17.68 21.12 8.44
CA ALA A 172 -16.40 21.85 8.36
C ALA A 172 -15.21 20.90 8.24
N MET A 173 -15.22 19.78 8.99
CA MET A 173 -14.22 18.69 8.86
C MET A 173 -14.22 18.09 7.46
N ARG A 174 -15.39 17.79 6.89
CA ARG A 174 -15.52 17.31 5.51
C ARG A 174 -15.01 18.35 4.50
N ALA A 175 -15.35 19.60 4.68
CA ALA A 175 -14.87 20.68 3.81
C ALA A 175 -13.33 20.81 3.85
N GLN A 176 -12.72 20.64 5.04
CA GLN A 176 -11.27 20.59 5.18
C GLN A 176 -10.69 19.39 4.40
N TYR A 177 -11.27 18.18 4.53
CA TYR A 177 -10.86 17.01 3.77
C TYR A 177 -10.84 17.29 2.27
N HIS A 178 -11.95 17.81 1.72
CA HIS A 178 -12.07 18.10 0.27
C HIS A 178 -11.03 19.16 -0.19
N ARG A 179 -10.80 20.21 0.60
CA ARG A 179 -9.82 21.24 0.30
C ARG A 179 -8.40 20.70 0.32
N GLN A 180 -8.05 19.93 1.35
CA GLN A 180 -6.72 19.33 1.48
C GLN A 180 -6.44 18.32 0.37
N MET A 181 -7.42 17.49 0.00
CA MET A 181 -7.30 16.58 -1.15
C MET A 181 -7.10 17.35 -2.45
N ASP A 182 -7.82 18.46 -2.66
CA ASP A 182 -7.64 19.30 -3.84
C ASP A 182 -6.20 19.84 -3.94
N ARG A 183 -5.61 20.27 -2.81
CA ARG A 183 -4.22 20.72 -2.73
C ARG A 183 -3.23 19.58 -3.03
N LEU A 184 -3.39 18.43 -2.40
CA LEU A 184 -2.50 17.27 -2.62
C LEU A 184 -2.53 16.80 -4.08
N MET A 185 -3.71 16.79 -4.71
CA MET A 185 -3.85 16.40 -6.12
C MET A 185 -3.32 17.44 -7.11
N SER A 186 -3.18 18.70 -6.71
CA SER A 186 -2.84 19.82 -7.62
C SER A 186 -1.42 20.33 -7.47
N ASN A 187 -0.87 20.39 -6.24
CA ASN A 187 0.34 21.18 -5.97
C ASN A 187 1.64 20.36 -6.03
N TYR A 188 1.55 19.04 -5.99
CA TYR A 188 2.72 18.16 -5.88
C TYR A 188 3.04 17.40 -7.18
N GLY A 189 2.39 17.78 -8.30
CA GLY A 189 2.55 17.12 -9.60
C GLY A 189 1.99 15.69 -9.61
N LYS A 190 2.52 14.81 -10.47
CA LYS A 190 2.02 13.43 -10.60
C LYS A 190 2.23 12.65 -9.30
N LEU A 191 1.16 12.02 -8.82
CA LEU A 191 1.18 11.03 -7.75
C LEU A 191 0.93 9.63 -8.34
N ASP A 192 1.52 8.62 -7.74
CA ASP A 192 1.35 7.23 -8.19
C ASP A 192 0.41 6.45 -7.26
N VAL A 193 0.38 6.77 -5.96
CA VAL A 193 -0.53 6.17 -4.97
C VAL A 193 -1.12 7.24 -4.05
N LEU A 194 -2.43 7.21 -3.83
CA LEU A 194 -3.10 7.86 -2.70
C LEU A 194 -3.66 6.78 -1.79
N TRP A 195 -3.05 6.65 -0.64
CA TRP A 195 -3.37 5.67 0.37
C TRP A 195 -4.25 6.29 1.45
N PHE A 196 -5.53 5.96 1.47
CA PHE A 196 -6.48 6.48 2.45
C PHE A 196 -6.58 5.58 3.68
N ASP A 197 -6.97 6.18 4.82
CA ASP A 197 -7.20 5.45 6.05
C ASP A 197 -8.31 6.09 6.88
N GLY A 198 -9.22 5.26 7.41
CA GLY A 198 -10.30 5.72 8.26
C GLY A 198 -11.42 6.48 7.53
N GLY A 199 -11.50 6.39 6.21
CA GLY A 199 -12.57 6.97 5.42
C GLY A 199 -13.84 6.12 5.36
N GLU A 200 -13.80 4.90 5.89
CA GLU A 200 -14.97 4.03 6.02
C GLU A 200 -15.95 4.59 7.04
N MET A 201 -17.24 4.42 6.77
CA MET A 201 -18.31 4.96 7.62
C MET A 201 -18.27 4.44 9.06
N ASP A 202 -17.77 3.23 9.27
CA ASP A 202 -17.70 2.61 10.59
C ASP A 202 -16.78 3.37 11.56
N TRP A 203 -15.76 4.08 11.06
CA TRP A 203 -14.88 4.89 11.89
C TRP A 203 -15.57 6.09 12.54
N LEU A 204 -16.69 6.58 12.00
CA LEU A 204 -17.51 7.62 12.63
C LEU A 204 -18.28 7.11 13.85
N ASN A 205 -18.47 5.79 13.98
CA ASN A 205 -19.13 5.20 15.13
C ASN A 205 -18.26 5.17 16.40
N PHE A 206 -16.94 5.28 16.26
CA PHE A 206 -16.03 5.39 17.41
C PHE A 206 -16.39 6.56 18.33
N GLY A 207 -16.90 7.67 17.80
CA GLY A 207 -17.30 8.81 18.61
C GLY A 207 -18.46 8.56 19.56
N GLY A 208 -19.32 7.55 19.29
CA GLY A 208 -20.51 7.28 20.09
C GLY A 208 -20.26 6.86 21.53
N ASP A 209 -19.17 6.17 21.80
CA ASP A 209 -18.81 5.61 23.11
C ASP A 209 -17.77 6.46 23.88
N TRP A 210 -17.29 7.57 23.29
CA TRP A 210 -16.20 8.35 23.85
C TRP A 210 -16.65 9.46 24.76
N ASP A 211 -15.85 9.71 25.82
CA ASP A 211 -15.98 10.84 26.71
C ASP A 211 -15.33 12.07 26.07
N GLY A 212 -16.13 12.85 25.36
CA GLY A 212 -15.67 14.04 24.66
C GLY A 212 -15.05 15.11 25.58
N ALA A 213 -15.29 15.06 26.91
CA ALA A 213 -14.67 15.98 27.86
C ALA A 213 -13.17 15.72 27.99
N GLU A 214 -12.72 14.46 27.92
CA GLU A 214 -11.31 14.08 27.97
C GLU A 214 -10.53 14.63 26.76
N TRP A 215 -11.24 14.85 25.63
CA TRP A 215 -10.67 15.42 24.39
C TRP A 215 -10.80 16.95 24.29
N GLY A 216 -11.40 17.59 25.29
CA GLY A 216 -11.66 19.03 25.24
C GLY A 216 -12.80 19.44 24.32
N VAL A 217 -13.66 18.51 23.89
CA VAL A 217 -14.84 18.80 23.05
C VAL A 217 -16.12 19.08 23.84
N GLY A 218 -16.04 19.08 25.17
CA GLY A 218 -17.10 19.56 26.04
C GLY A 218 -18.14 18.54 26.50
N TRP A 219 -18.15 17.32 25.92
CA TRP A 219 -19.13 16.29 26.28
C TRP A 219 -18.45 15.04 26.80
N LYS A 220 -18.96 14.51 27.94
CA LYS A 220 -18.46 13.25 28.51
C LYS A 220 -18.88 12.02 27.73
N LYS A 221 -20.14 12.02 27.28
CA LYS A 221 -20.79 10.99 26.44
C LYS A 221 -21.84 11.66 25.58
N ARG A 222 -22.41 10.92 24.62
CA ARG A 222 -23.60 11.42 23.95
C ARG A 222 -24.69 11.75 24.96
N PRO A 223 -25.28 12.94 24.92
CA PRO A 223 -26.33 13.35 25.89
C PRO A 223 -27.55 12.44 25.90
N ASP A 224 -27.86 11.81 24.77
CA ASP A 224 -29.02 10.90 24.61
C ASP A 224 -28.68 9.42 24.86
N GLY A 225 -27.42 9.09 25.19
CA GLY A 225 -26.94 7.73 25.47
C GLY A 225 -26.99 6.75 24.29
N LYS A 226 -27.21 7.26 23.06
CA LYS A 226 -27.33 6.42 21.84
C LYS A 226 -26.02 6.38 21.07
N HIS A 227 -25.78 5.27 20.37
CA HIS A 227 -24.74 5.21 19.35
C HIS A 227 -25.16 6.00 18.10
N TYR A 228 -24.18 6.64 17.44
CA TYR A 228 -24.42 7.27 16.15
C TYR A 228 -24.81 6.20 15.11
N LYS A 229 -25.94 6.41 14.47
CA LYS A 229 -26.46 5.58 13.37
C LYS A 229 -26.87 6.45 12.18
N GLY A 230 -26.14 7.53 11.98
CA GLY A 230 -26.53 8.54 11.00
C GLY A 230 -25.97 8.31 9.60
N SER A 231 -26.33 9.23 8.73
CA SER A 231 -26.00 9.27 7.31
C SER A 231 -24.95 10.34 7.00
N PHE A 232 -23.98 10.58 7.89
CA PHE A 232 -22.89 11.49 7.55
C PHE A 232 -22.06 10.86 6.41
N SER A 233 -21.85 11.62 5.35
CA SER A 233 -21.03 11.20 4.21
C SER A 233 -19.79 12.06 4.11
N TRP A 234 -18.64 11.44 3.89
CA TRP A 234 -17.41 12.12 3.53
C TRP A 234 -17.47 12.81 2.16
N GLY A 235 -18.48 12.49 1.33
CA GLY A 235 -18.54 12.95 -0.07
C GLY A 235 -17.41 12.37 -0.92
N SER A 236 -16.99 11.15 -0.61
CA SER A 236 -15.87 10.48 -1.27
C SER A 236 -16.06 10.32 -2.77
N ASP A 237 -17.29 10.21 -3.25
CA ASP A 237 -17.64 10.21 -4.67
C ASP A 237 -17.21 11.52 -5.39
N GLN A 238 -17.33 12.68 -4.73
CA GLN A 238 -16.90 13.97 -5.26
C GLN A 238 -15.38 14.06 -5.29
N VAL A 239 -14.71 13.59 -4.23
CA VAL A 239 -13.24 13.52 -4.18
C VAL A 239 -12.73 12.60 -5.26
N TYR A 240 -13.34 11.41 -5.44
CA TYR A 240 -12.96 10.44 -6.47
C TYR A 240 -13.09 11.00 -7.89
N ARG A 241 -14.19 11.71 -8.21
CA ARG A 241 -14.34 12.36 -9.53
C ARG A 241 -13.20 13.36 -9.79
N LYS A 242 -12.94 14.27 -8.85
CA LYS A 242 -11.84 15.24 -8.96
C LYS A 242 -10.46 14.55 -9.06
N LEU A 243 -10.27 13.48 -8.30
CA LEU A 243 -9.05 12.70 -8.34
C LEU A 243 -8.81 12.11 -9.75
N ARG A 244 -9.84 11.54 -10.37
CA ARG A 244 -9.71 10.98 -11.73
C ARG A 244 -9.54 12.05 -12.80
N GLU A 245 -10.02 13.26 -12.59
CA GLU A 245 -9.78 14.41 -13.47
C GLU A 245 -8.32 14.92 -13.35
N LYS A 246 -7.81 15.11 -12.14
CA LYS A 246 -6.49 15.69 -11.88
C LYS A 246 -5.35 14.67 -11.93
N GLN A 247 -5.60 13.47 -11.48
CA GLN A 247 -4.62 12.39 -11.32
C GLN A 247 -5.19 11.06 -11.89
N PRO A 248 -5.43 10.97 -13.22
CA PRO A 248 -6.14 9.83 -13.82
C PRO A 248 -5.45 8.48 -13.60
N GLN A 249 -4.13 8.49 -13.37
CA GLN A 249 -3.30 7.29 -13.20
C GLN A 249 -2.99 6.94 -11.74
N VAL A 250 -3.40 7.77 -10.77
CA VAL A 250 -3.11 7.49 -9.35
C VAL A 250 -3.89 6.28 -8.87
N LEU A 251 -3.23 5.40 -8.10
CA LEU A 251 -3.86 4.25 -7.47
C LEU A 251 -4.48 4.62 -6.13
N VAL A 252 -5.60 4.02 -5.80
CA VAL A 252 -6.36 4.26 -4.57
C VAL A 252 -6.65 2.92 -3.90
N ASN A 253 -6.42 2.84 -2.59
CA ASN A 253 -6.81 1.68 -1.79
C ASN A 253 -8.29 1.75 -1.33
N GLY A 254 -8.80 0.64 -0.78
CA GLY A 254 -10.21 0.47 -0.40
C GLY A 254 -10.69 1.21 0.85
N ARG A 255 -9.83 1.99 1.54
CA ARG A 255 -10.16 2.61 2.84
C ARG A 255 -10.71 4.03 2.74
N ALA A 256 -11.39 4.38 1.66
CA ALA A 256 -11.87 5.75 1.42
C ALA A 256 -13.36 5.83 1.05
N ASP A 257 -14.13 4.74 1.17
CA ASP A 257 -15.52 4.68 0.70
C ASP A 257 -15.65 5.17 -0.76
N MET A 258 -14.72 4.72 -1.62
CA MET A 258 -14.67 5.01 -3.05
C MET A 258 -14.16 3.78 -3.82
N PRO A 259 -14.35 3.72 -5.17
CA PRO A 259 -13.85 2.63 -5.98
C PRO A 259 -12.33 2.44 -5.81
N GLU A 260 -11.93 1.25 -5.37
CA GLU A 260 -10.53 0.91 -5.12
C GLU A 260 -9.82 0.35 -6.36
N ASP A 261 -8.51 0.57 -6.43
CA ASP A 261 -7.63 -0.10 -7.37
C ASP A 261 -6.97 -1.34 -6.73
N PHE A 262 -6.77 -1.33 -5.43
CA PHE A 262 -6.24 -2.45 -4.65
C PHE A 262 -6.81 -2.48 -3.22
N HIS A 263 -6.95 -3.67 -2.68
CA HIS A 263 -7.39 -3.89 -1.31
C HIS A 263 -6.22 -3.84 -0.32
N SER A 264 -6.42 -3.25 0.87
CA SER A 264 -5.41 -3.17 1.93
C SER A 264 -5.64 -4.22 3.00
N ARG A 265 -4.60 -4.99 3.33
CA ARG A 265 -4.52 -5.89 4.50
C ARG A 265 -3.50 -5.34 5.48
N GLU A 266 -3.70 -5.52 6.77
CA GLU A 266 -2.87 -4.88 7.78
C GLU A 266 -2.35 -5.86 8.83
N GLY A 267 -1.03 -5.79 9.09
CA GLY A 267 -0.31 -6.61 10.05
C GLY A 267 0.03 -8.01 9.53
N ASP A 268 1.08 -8.62 10.09
CA ASP A 268 1.62 -9.92 9.64
C ASP A 268 0.58 -11.05 9.69
N GLY A 269 -0.39 -10.96 10.60
CA GLY A 269 -1.49 -11.93 10.72
C GLY A 269 -2.54 -11.85 9.61
N ALA A 270 -2.57 -10.78 8.84
CA ALA A 270 -3.56 -10.55 7.78
C ALA A 270 -3.11 -11.06 6.40
N LEU A 271 -2.11 -11.93 6.33
CA LEU A 271 -1.58 -12.49 5.08
C LEU A 271 -2.67 -13.16 4.23
N GLY A 272 -3.59 -13.91 4.85
CA GLY A 272 -4.73 -14.55 4.18
C GLY A 272 -4.34 -15.66 3.22
N ASP A 273 -5.31 -16.10 2.44
CA ASP A 273 -5.13 -17.11 1.41
C ASP A 273 -4.56 -16.52 0.11
N PHE A 274 -4.24 -17.40 -0.84
CA PHE A 274 -3.86 -17.03 -2.20
C PHE A 274 -5.02 -16.31 -2.88
N ASP A 275 -4.76 -15.10 -3.40
CA ASP A 275 -5.74 -14.31 -4.11
C ASP A 275 -5.09 -13.60 -5.30
N ASN A 276 -5.35 -14.09 -6.50
CA ASN A 276 -4.95 -13.49 -7.77
C ASN A 276 -6.10 -12.81 -8.51
N SER A 277 -7.30 -12.80 -7.93
CA SER A 277 -8.51 -12.22 -8.52
C SER A 277 -8.56 -10.70 -8.34
N HIS A 278 -8.10 -10.19 -7.19
CA HIS A 278 -8.05 -8.76 -6.88
C HIS A 278 -6.63 -8.34 -6.51
N PRO A 279 -6.16 -7.16 -6.93
CA PRO A 279 -4.92 -6.59 -6.43
C PRO A 279 -5.03 -6.31 -4.93
N TRP A 280 -4.00 -6.67 -4.17
CA TRP A 280 -3.98 -6.41 -2.73
C TRP A 280 -2.58 -6.10 -2.21
N GLU A 281 -2.52 -5.39 -1.11
CA GLU A 281 -1.29 -4.96 -0.43
C GLU A 281 -1.37 -5.30 1.06
N LEU A 282 -0.33 -5.94 1.58
CA LEU A 282 -0.13 -6.07 3.02
C LEU A 282 0.74 -4.92 3.51
N CYS A 283 0.22 -4.07 4.39
CA CYS A 283 1.04 -3.12 5.11
C CYS A 283 1.35 -3.65 6.52
N THR A 284 2.60 -3.49 6.95
CA THR A 284 3.06 -3.89 8.28
C THR A 284 4.28 -3.08 8.70
N THR A 285 4.68 -3.19 9.97
CA THR A 285 5.77 -2.41 10.55
C THR A 285 7.10 -3.17 10.59
N ILE A 286 8.22 -2.45 10.41
CA ILE A 286 9.54 -3.03 10.59
C ILE A 286 9.88 -3.24 12.08
N ALA A 287 9.28 -2.44 12.99
CA ALA A 287 9.63 -2.48 14.39
C ALA A 287 8.47 -2.03 15.30
N GLY A 288 7.53 -2.93 15.59
CA GLY A 288 6.50 -2.72 16.60
C GLY A 288 5.37 -1.77 16.19
N ALA A 289 5.51 -0.45 16.37
CA ALA A 289 4.49 0.55 16.09
C ALA A 289 4.64 1.16 14.68
N TRP A 290 3.59 1.85 14.19
CA TRP A 290 3.64 2.59 12.93
C TRP A 290 4.50 3.85 13.10
N GLY A 291 4.17 4.72 14.05
CA GLY A 291 4.96 5.90 14.42
C GLY A 291 6.11 5.57 15.37
N TYR A 292 7.02 6.52 15.47
CA TYR A 292 8.22 6.38 16.29
C TYR A 292 7.93 6.05 17.76
N GLN A 293 8.66 5.04 18.25
CA GLN A 293 8.87 4.77 19.68
C GLN A 293 10.36 4.46 19.89
N PRO A 294 10.99 4.97 20.96
CA PRO A 294 12.39 4.67 21.23
C PRO A 294 12.60 3.18 21.51
N ASN A 295 13.77 2.68 21.16
CA ASN A 295 14.21 1.31 21.45
C ASN A 295 13.41 0.19 20.73
N MET A 296 12.58 0.49 19.76
CA MET A 296 11.96 -0.54 18.91
C MET A 296 13.02 -1.24 18.07
N LYS A 297 13.03 -2.56 18.12
CA LYS A 297 13.98 -3.40 17.38
C LYS A 297 13.30 -4.07 16.18
N PRO A 298 13.94 -4.05 15.00
CA PRO A 298 13.45 -4.83 13.88
C PRO A 298 13.57 -6.34 14.17
N LYS A 299 12.64 -7.11 13.63
CA LYS A 299 12.70 -8.58 13.67
C LYS A 299 13.93 -9.10 12.90
N PRO A 300 14.30 -10.38 13.03
CA PRO A 300 15.38 -10.96 12.25
C PRO A 300 15.14 -10.87 10.73
N LEU A 301 16.20 -10.75 9.93
CA LEU A 301 16.14 -10.67 8.46
C LEU A 301 15.25 -11.77 7.84
N LYS A 302 15.39 -13.00 8.33
CA LYS A 302 14.58 -14.15 7.90
C LYS A 302 13.07 -13.84 7.90
N HIS A 303 12.59 -13.13 8.93
CA HIS A 303 11.18 -12.79 9.04
C HIS A 303 10.69 -11.97 7.83
N TYR A 304 11.43 -10.91 7.43
CA TYR A 304 11.00 -10.03 6.34
C TYR A 304 11.15 -10.67 4.97
N ILE A 305 12.21 -11.45 4.75
CA ILE A 305 12.38 -12.18 3.51
C ILE A 305 11.25 -13.19 3.32
N GLN A 306 10.95 -13.97 4.37
CA GLN A 306 9.86 -14.94 4.31
C GLN A 306 8.48 -14.29 4.21
N LEU A 307 8.29 -13.13 4.87
CA LEU A 307 7.07 -12.35 4.72
C LEU A 307 6.90 -11.85 3.28
N LEU A 308 7.93 -11.25 2.69
CA LEU A 308 7.91 -10.77 1.31
C LEU A 308 7.64 -11.91 0.33
N ALA A 309 8.34 -13.04 0.45
CA ALA A 309 8.09 -14.22 -0.38
C ALA A 309 6.65 -14.71 -0.24
N ASN A 310 6.14 -14.80 1.00
CA ASN A 310 4.76 -15.21 1.29
C ASN A 310 3.71 -14.27 0.71
N VAL A 311 3.92 -12.95 0.79
CA VAL A 311 3.02 -11.95 0.22
C VAL A 311 2.99 -12.07 -1.30
N VAL A 312 4.17 -12.08 -1.94
CA VAL A 312 4.28 -12.14 -3.40
C VAL A 312 3.82 -13.49 -3.95
N GLY A 313 4.12 -14.59 -3.25
CA GLY A 313 3.64 -15.92 -3.62
C GLY A 313 2.12 -16.09 -3.51
N ARG A 314 1.45 -15.23 -2.73
CA ARG A 314 -0.02 -15.11 -2.67
C ARG A 314 -0.59 -14.04 -3.60
N ASP A 315 0.27 -13.49 -4.45
CA ASP A 315 0.00 -12.47 -5.48
C ASP A 315 -0.22 -11.04 -4.96
N GLY A 316 0.18 -10.73 -3.72
CA GLY A 316 0.12 -9.39 -3.12
C GLY A 316 1.38 -8.55 -3.28
N ASN A 317 1.30 -7.29 -2.81
CA ASN A 317 2.41 -6.39 -2.59
C ASN A 317 2.68 -6.23 -1.08
N LEU A 318 3.94 -6.00 -0.71
CA LEU A 318 4.32 -5.66 0.66
C LEU A 318 4.65 -4.17 0.77
N LEU A 319 4.00 -3.48 1.69
CA LEU A 319 4.31 -2.10 2.08
C LEU A 319 4.86 -2.11 3.51
N LEU A 320 6.19 -1.99 3.65
CA LEU A 320 6.88 -2.12 4.94
C LEU A 320 7.15 -0.75 5.55
N ASN A 321 6.62 -0.52 6.76
CA ASN A 321 6.64 0.77 7.43
C ASN A 321 7.90 1.00 8.28
N VAL A 322 8.39 2.24 8.20
CA VAL A 322 9.33 2.84 9.15
C VAL A 322 8.69 4.04 9.85
N GLY A 323 9.07 4.29 11.11
CA GLY A 323 8.64 5.45 11.88
C GLY A 323 9.86 6.33 12.21
N PRO A 324 10.16 7.37 11.42
CA PRO A 324 11.26 8.29 11.72
C PRO A 324 11.08 9.00 13.07
N GLY A 325 12.20 9.28 13.75
CA GLY A 325 12.23 10.02 14.99
C GLY A 325 11.79 11.49 14.86
N PRO A 326 11.65 12.21 15.97
CA PRO A 326 11.24 13.61 15.97
C PRO A 326 12.25 14.52 15.26
N ASP A 327 13.48 14.08 15.10
CA ASP A 327 14.54 14.76 14.36
C ASP A 327 14.55 14.47 12.84
N GLY A 328 13.66 13.57 12.37
CA GLY A 328 13.53 13.17 10.97
C GLY A 328 14.43 12.03 10.51
N ARG A 329 15.21 11.41 11.40
CA ARG A 329 16.05 10.25 11.06
C ARG A 329 15.29 8.93 11.20
N ILE A 330 15.51 8.02 10.27
CA ILE A 330 15.11 6.62 10.41
C ILE A 330 16.13 5.95 11.34
N ASP A 331 15.63 5.13 12.29
CA ASP A 331 16.46 4.41 13.24
C ASP A 331 17.57 3.61 12.52
N PRO A 332 18.84 3.68 12.98
CA PRO A 332 19.96 3.01 12.30
C PRO A 332 19.81 1.49 12.17
N GLU A 333 19.19 0.81 13.16
CA GLU A 333 18.97 -0.64 13.10
C GLU A 333 17.89 -1.00 12.08
N GLN A 334 16.83 -0.18 11.99
CA GLN A 334 15.81 -0.32 10.94
C GLN A 334 16.42 -0.07 9.55
N ALA A 335 17.22 0.98 9.41
CA ALA A 335 17.93 1.29 8.17
C ALA A 335 18.88 0.17 7.75
N GLN A 336 19.60 -0.43 8.70
CA GLN A 336 20.47 -1.57 8.45
C GLN A 336 19.67 -2.79 7.98
N ARG A 337 18.54 -3.11 8.65
CA ARG A 337 17.66 -4.20 8.25
C ARG A 337 17.11 -4.04 6.83
N LEU A 338 16.75 -2.83 6.46
CA LEU A 338 16.31 -2.52 5.08
C LEU A 338 17.43 -2.77 4.07
N ARG A 339 18.67 -2.38 4.34
CA ARG A 339 19.82 -2.68 3.45
C ARG A 339 20.06 -4.19 3.33
N GLU A 340 19.91 -4.95 4.41
CA GLU A 340 20.04 -6.40 4.40
C GLU A 340 18.96 -7.07 3.53
N ILE A 341 17.71 -6.57 3.58
CA ILE A 341 16.63 -7.01 2.67
C ILE A 341 17.03 -6.71 1.22
N GLY A 342 17.55 -5.51 0.95
CA GLY A 342 18.03 -5.14 -0.38
C GLY A 342 19.14 -6.04 -0.89
N ALA A 343 20.13 -6.37 -0.07
CA ALA A 343 21.22 -7.27 -0.43
C ALA A 343 20.74 -8.70 -0.76
N TRP A 344 19.66 -9.16 -0.14
CA TRP A 344 19.00 -10.40 -0.53
C TRP A 344 18.27 -10.26 -1.87
N LEU A 345 17.57 -9.13 -2.08
CA LEU A 345 16.84 -8.84 -3.33
C LEU A 345 17.78 -8.63 -4.53
N ASP A 346 18.98 -8.12 -4.35
CA ASP A 346 20.00 -8.02 -5.42
C ASP A 346 20.32 -9.39 -6.02
N LYS A 347 20.24 -10.45 -5.22
CA LYS A 347 20.48 -11.83 -5.66
C LYS A 347 19.22 -12.55 -6.13
N ASN A 348 18.10 -12.29 -5.46
CA ASN A 348 16.87 -13.09 -5.60
C ASN A 348 15.70 -12.30 -6.22
N GLY A 349 15.85 -11.00 -6.50
CA GLY A 349 14.75 -10.14 -6.93
C GLY A 349 14.04 -10.56 -8.22
N VAL A 350 14.68 -11.36 -9.06
CA VAL A 350 14.07 -11.93 -10.27
C VAL A 350 12.89 -12.86 -9.92
N SER A 351 12.88 -13.46 -8.73
CA SER A 351 11.79 -14.31 -8.21
C SER A 351 10.67 -13.50 -7.54
N ILE A 352 10.86 -12.19 -7.36
CA ILE A 352 9.95 -11.27 -6.67
C ILE A 352 9.33 -10.28 -7.68
N TYR A 353 10.15 -9.45 -8.32
CA TYR A 353 9.67 -8.37 -9.18
C TYR A 353 9.16 -8.87 -10.54
N GLY A 354 8.05 -8.29 -10.99
CA GLY A 354 7.45 -8.65 -12.26
C GLY A 354 6.92 -10.09 -12.31
N THR A 355 6.77 -10.75 -11.16
CA THR A 355 6.20 -12.08 -11.05
C THR A 355 4.71 -12.03 -10.68
N ARG A 356 4.04 -13.18 -10.84
CA ARG A 356 2.70 -13.46 -10.30
C ARG A 356 2.82 -14.62 -9.31
N GLY A 357 1.91 -14.68 -8.33
CA GLY A 357 1.85 -15.78 -7.37
C GLY A 357 1.45 -17.11 -8.01
N GLY A 358 1.90 -18.23 -7.44
CA GLY A 358 1.61 -19.58 -7.96
C GLY A 358 2.63 -20.07 -9.00
N PRO A 359 2.35 -21.14 -9.76
CA PRO A 359 1.11 -21.94 -9.72
C PRO A 359 0.97 -22.88 -8.51
N PHE A 360 2.05 -23.26 -7.82
CA PHE A 360 1.94 -24.05 -6.59
C PHE A 360 1.40 -23.16 -5.47
N LEU A 361 0.25 -23.53 -4.92
CA LEU A 361 -0.36 -22.80 -3.82
C LEU A 361 0.52 -22.82 -2.56
N PRO A 362 0.38 -21.81 -1.67
CA PRO A 362 1.08 -21.80 -0.40
C PRO A 362 0.87 -23.08 0.41
N GLY A 363 1.95 -23.59 1.01
CA GLY A 363 1.94 -24.82 1.83
C GLY A 363 3.05 -24.80 2.86
N ALA A 364 3.23 -25.93 3.56
CA ALA A 364 4.27 -26.08 4.59
C ALA A 364 5.70 -25.86 4.06
N TYR A 365 5.94 -26.06 2.76
CA TYR A 365 7.24 -25.82 2.13
C TYR A 365 7.54 -24.32 1.97
N GLY A 366 6.51 -23.51 1.77
CA GLY A 366 6.60 -22.10 1.43
C GLY A 366 5.61 -21.70 0.33
N VAL A 367 6.08 -21.09 -0.72
CA VAL A 367 5.26 -20.50 -1.81
C VAL A 367 5.94 -20.64 -3.17
N SER A 368 5.21 -20.30 -4.23
CA SER A 368 5.83 -20.11 -5.54
C SER A 368 5.39 -18.80 -6.20
N THR A 369 6.25 -18.29 -7.07
CA THR A 369 5.96 -17.21 -7.99
C THR A 369 6.28 -17.66 -9.41
N HIS A 370 5.80 -16.93 -10.43
CA HIS A 370 6.14 -17.27 -11.80
C HIS A 370 6.28 -16.02 -12.69
N ARG A 371 7.11 -16.17 -13.72
CA ARG A 371 7.26 -15.19 -14.79
C ARG A 371 7.65 -15.90 -16.09
N ALA A 372 6.93 -15.60 -17.17
CA ALA A 372 7.09 -16.30 -18.46
C ALA A 372 7.05 -17.84 -18.28
N ASN A 373 8.09 -18.56 -18.69
CA ASN A 373 8.20 -20.01 -18.61
C ASN A 373 8.97 -20.49 -17.36
N THR A 374 9.12 -19.65 -16.35
CA THR A 374 9.87 -19.98 -15.14
C THR A 374 8.98 -19.87 -13.91
N ILE A 375 8.95 -20.94 -13.12
CA ILE A 375 8.34 -21.00 -11.78
C ILE A 375 9.49 -20.92 -10.77
N TYR A 376 9.40 -19.94 -9.85
CA TYR A 376 10.34 -19.81 -8.73
C TYR A 376 9.70 -20.43 -7.50
N VAL A 377 10.25 -21.55 -7.02
CA VAL A 377 9.79 -22.23 -5.81
C VAL A 377 10.61 -21.72 -4.64
N HIS A 378 9.97 -20.97 -3.75
CA HIS A 378 10.52 -20.44 -2.51
C HIS A 378 10.37 -21.48 -1.41
N VAL A 379 11.43 -22.23 -1.12
CA VAL A 379 11.44 -23.25 -0.07
C VAL A 379 11.85 -22.61 1.24
N LEU A 380 10.86 -22.11 1.97
CA LEU A 380 11.03 -21.43 3.26
C LEU A 380 11.28 -22.43 4.41
N GLN A 381 10.81 -23.67 4.22
CA GLN A 381 11.05 -24.79 5.13
C GLN A 381 11.14 -26.10 4.34
N TRP A 382 12.27 -26.76 4.43
CA TRP A 382 12.44 -28.06 3.80
C TRP A 382 11.70 -29.15 4.58
N PRO A 383 10.85 -29.96 3.93
CA PRO A 383 10.08 -31.02 4.61
C PRO A 383 10.92 -32.27 4.91
N GLY A 384 12.17 -32.31 4.47
CA GLY A 384 13.10 -33.42 4.61
C GLY A 384 14.19 -33.37 3.54
N ASP A 385 14.64 -34.52 3.04
CA ASP A 385 15.71 -34.58 2.04
C ASP A 385 15.27 -34.06 0.66
N LYS A 386 13.99 -34.14 0.37
CA LYS A 386 13.38 -33.74 -0.90
C LYS A 386 12.05 -33.02 -0.67
N LEU A 387 11.68 -32.15 -1.62
CA LEU A 387 10.39 -31.49 -1.71
C LEU A 387 9.56 -32.17 -2.79
N THR A 388 8.36 -32.62 -2.45
CA THR A 388 7.37 -33.13 -3.40
C THR A 388 6.29 -32.08 -3.63
N LEU A 389 5.98 -31.81 -4.89
CA LEU A 389 4.96 -30.85 -5.33
C LEU A 389 3.99 -31.54 -6.30
N PRO A 390 2.79 -31.03 -6.48
CA PRO A 390 1.80 -31.57 -7.42
C PRO A 390 2.33 -31.70 -8.85
N ALA A 391 1.71 -32.55 -9.64
CA ALA A 391 2.02 -32.71 -11.05
C ALA A 391 1.82 -31.39 -11.83
N LEU A 392 2.76 -31.07 -12.69
CA LEU A 392 2.66 -29.96 -13.63
C LEU A 392 2.10 -30.45 -14.98
N PRO A 393 1.15 -29.70 -15.57
CA PRO A 393 0.66 -30.00 -16.93
C PRO A 393 1.64 -29.51 -18.02
N ALA A 394 2.91 -29.30 -17.69
CA ALA A 394 3.99 -28.83 -18.55
C ALA A 394 5.27 -29.60 -18.25
N LYS A 395 6.14 -29.78 -19.23
CA LYS A 395 7.40 -30.50 -19.06
C LYS A 395 8.46 -29.60 -18.43
N ILE A 396 9.13 -30.09 -17.37
CA ILE A 396 10.29 -29.42 -16.79
C ILE A 396 11.48 -29.61 -17.72
N VAL A 397 12.05 -28.49 -18.14
CA VAL A 397 13.25 -28.42 -18.99
C VAL A 397 14.51 -28.36 -18.13
N LYS A 398 14.47 -27.61 -17.03
CA LYS A 398 15.60 -27.38 -16.13
C LYS A 398 15.12 -27.01 -14.74
N ALA A 399 15.85 -27.45 -13.71
CA ALA A 399 15.73 -26.93 -12.35
C ALA A 399 17.11 -26.55 -11.82
N ALA A 400 17.24 -25.34 -11.26
CA ALA A 400 18.50 -24.80 -10.73
C ALA A 400 18.23 -23.76 -9.64
N LEU A 401 19.18 -23.56 -8.73
CA LEU A 401 19.21 -22.37 -7.87
C LEU A 401 19.47 -21.11 -8.72
N LEU A 402 19.14 -19.94 -8.20
CA LEU A 402 19.46 -18.67 -8.88
C LEU A 402 20.98 -18.44 -9.01
N SER A 403 21.80 -19.07 -8.16
CA SER A 403 23.26 -19.14 -8.29
C SER A 403 23.74 -19.93 -9.51
N GLY A 404 22.83 -20.68 -10.17
CA GLY A 404 23.15 -21.55 -11.30
C GLY A 404 23.40 -23.02 -10.93
N GLU A 405 23.51 -23.36 -9.66
CA GLU A 405 23.70 -24.76 -9.21
C GLU A 405 22.50 -25.62 -9.58
N LYS A 406 22.78 -26.80 -10.15
CA LYS A 406 21.75 -27.72 -10.63
C LYS A 406 20.97 -28.33 -9.45
N VAL A 407 19.64 -28.31 -9.54
CA VAL A 407 18.74 -29.02 -8.65
C VAL A 407 18.31 -30.34 -9.31
N ASN A 408 18.44 -31.45 -8.61
CA ASN A 408 17.95 -32.74 -9.10
C ASN A 408 16.44 -32.78 -9.01
N PHE A 409 15.78 -33.23 -10.08
CA PHE A 409 14.34 -33.38 -10.11
C PHE A 409 13.90 -34.68 -10.80
N THR A 410 12.73 -35.15 -10.41
CA THR A 410 11.95 -36.15 -11.14
C THR A 410 10.57 -35.57 -11.41
N GLN A 411 10.01 -35.88 -12.56
CA GLN A 411 8.64 -35.52 -12.94
C GLN A 411 7.89 -36.79 -13.34
N ALA A 412 6.77 -37.03 -12.66
CA ALA A 412 5.88 -38.16 -12.89
C ALA A 412 4.43 -37.70 -13.01
N ALA A 413 3.52 -38.57 -13.36
CA ALA A 413 2.10 -38.26 -13.52
C ALA A 413 1.42 -37.79 -12.22
N ASP A 414 1.92 -38.23 -11.07
CA ASP A 414 1.41 -37.94 -9.73
C ASP A 414 2.12 -36.76 -9.04
N GLY A 415 3.22 -36.24 -9.59
CA GLY A 415 3.91 -35.10 -9.00
C GLY A 415 5.33 -34.86 -9.51
N ILE A 416 5.94 -33.86 -8.93
CA ILE A 416 7.36 -33.56 -9.14
C ILE A 416 8.11 -33.66 -7.80
N THR A 417 9.36 -34.08 -7.86
CA THR A 417 10.24 -34.10 -6.69
C THR A 417 11.48 -33.24 -7.00
N LEU A 418 11.80 -32.33 -6.09
CA LEU A 418 13.01 -31.51 -6.13
C LEU A 418 13.93 -31.95 -4.98
N ALA A 419 15.21 -32.22 -5.28
CA ALA A 419 16.17 -32.63 -4.29
C ALA A 419 17.45 -31.79 -4.37
N LEU A 420 17.88 -31.30 -3.20
CA LEU A 420 19.07 -30.49 -3.04
C LEU A 420 19.80 -30.92 -1.76
N PRO A 421 21.14 -31.13 -1.80
CA PRO A 421 21.89 -31.43 -0.60
C PRO A 421 21.70 -30.37 0.49
N PRO A 422 21.63 -30.74 1.78
CA PRO A 422 21.45 -29.76 2.88
C PRO A 422 22.45 -28.61 2.87
N ALA A 423 23.71 -28.86 2.50
CA ALA A 423 24.76 -27.84 2.42
C ALA A 423 24.53 -26.77 1.34
N ALA A 424 23.69 -27.06 0.34
CA ALA A 424 23.35 -26.09 -0.72
C ALA A 424 22.04 -25.34 -0.46
N ARG A 425 21.35 -25.64 0.65
CA ARG A 425 20.08 -25.00 1.04
C ARG A 425 20.34 -23.70 1.76
N ASP A 426 19.63 -22.63 1.36
CA ASP A 426 19.65 -21.36 2.10
C ASP A 426 18.77 -21.48 3.36
N ALA A 427 19.26 -20.95 4.49
CA ALA A 427 18.57 -21.01 5.79
C ALA A 427 17.36 -20.06 5.89
N ILE A 428 17.27 -19.07 4.99
CA ILE A 428 16.21 -18.07 4.94
C ILE A 428 15.17 -18.47 3.91
N ASP A 429 15.59 -18.67 2.65
CA ASP A 429 14.73 -18.99 1.51
C ASP A 429 15.57 -19.63 0.40
N THR A 430 15.37 -20.91 0.16
CA THR A 430 16.00 -21.60 -0.96
C THR A 430 15.17 -21.39 -2.22
N VAL A 431 15.58 -20.52 -3.11
CA VAL A 431 14.86 -20.19 -4.36
C VAL A 431 15.30 -21.12 -5.50
N ILE A 432 14.40 -21.98 -5.96
CA ILE A 432 14.62 -22.90 -7.08
C ILE A 432 13.86 -22.39 -8.31
N ALA A 433 14.60 -22.07 -9.37
CA ALA A 433 14.05 -21.73 -10.67
C ALA A 433 13.76 -23.02 -11.47
N VAL A 434 12.48 -23.30 -11.72
CA VAL A 434 11.99 -24.42 -12.51
C VAL A 434 11.53 -23.89 -13.86
N GLN A 435 12.34 -24.13 -14.90
CA GLN A 435 12.01 -23.77 -16.28
C GLN A 435 11.14 -24.86 -16.92
N ILE A 436 10.04 -24.45 -17.53
CA ILE A 436 9.07 -25.33 -18.20
C ILE A 436 8.94 -24.98 -19.69
N ASP A 437 8.36 -25.88 -20.47
CA ASP A 437 8.23 -25.76 -21.93
C ASP A 437 7.04 -24.90 -22.40
N SER A 438 6.22 -24.36 -21.48
CA SER A 438 5.09 -23.51 -21.76
C SER A 438 4.96 -22.33 -20.79
N PRO A 439 4.15 -21.29 -21.07
CA PRO A 439 3.95 -20.18 -20.14
C PRO A 439 3.32 -20.61 -18.82
N ALA A 440 3.98 -20.33 -17.70
CA ALA A 440 3.50 -20.71 -16.37
C ALA A 440 2.16 -20.05 -16.00
N ALA A 441 1.84 -18.89 -16.58
CA ALA A 441 0.57 -18.20 -16.39
C ALA A 441 -0.66 -18.98 -16.93
N GLN A 442 -0.45 -19.98 -17.76
CA GLN A 442 -1.53 -20.87 -18.28
C GLN A 442 -1.86 -22.01 -17.34
N ILE A 443 -1.07 -22.20 -16.28
CA ILE A 443 -1.26 -23.27 -15.31
C ILE A 443 -2.20 -22.77 -14.21
N ALA A 444 -3.34 -23.45 -14.05
CA ALA A 444 -4.25 -23.15 -12.95
C ALA A 444 -3.56 -23.40 -11.59
N PRO A 445 -3.96 -22.71 -10.51
CA PRO A 445 -3.40 -22.92 -9.18
C PRO A 445 -3.49 -24.37 -8.73
N LEU A 446 -2.37 -24.94 -8.28
CA LEU A 446 -2.19 -26.33 -7.88
C LEU A 446 -2.14 -26.44 -6.36
N LYS A 447 -3.05 -27.20 -5.75
CA LYS A 447 -3.06 -27.44 -4.30
C LYS A 447 -1.94 -28.42 -3.92
N ILE A 448 -1.26 -28.09 -2.80
CA ILE A 448 -0.21 -28.93 -2.20
C ILE A 448 -0.86 -29.98 -1.30
#